data_34b752f5cfc96d9374e3fbdb7d033afb
#
_entry.id   34b752f5cfc96d9374e3fbdb7d033afb
#
_cell.length_a   1.000
_cell.length_b   1.000
_cell.length_c   1.000
_cell.angle_alpha   90.00
_cell.angle_beta   90.00
_cell.angle_gamma   90.00
#
_symmetry.space_group_name_H-M   'P 1'
#
loop_
_entity.id
_entity.type
_entity.pdbx_description
1 polymer ?
#
loop_
_entity_poly.entity_id
_entity_poly.type
_entity_poly.pdbx_seq_one_letter_code
_entity_poly.pdbx_strand_id
1 'polypeptide(L)'
;KAVPVLLAVLILIVILGLIAVVSRVVERYIPSNEWMDSSEYFGIQQEGQMALILQDQLLEQKGLLADGVPYLNMDVVSEYLNDRFYWDSGQELVIYTTPDSVIKAYAGAQEYTVADSTQTADYVPVRVQDGTAYIAAEFVKQYTAMDYEVFQDPDRIVITYRYGEVTR
;
A
#
# COMPACT_ATOMS: atom_id res chain seq x y z
N LYS A 1 -34.34 -64.10 9.99
CA LYS A 1 -34.93 -62.72 9.83
C LYS A 1 -33.98 -61.62 10.37
N ALA A 2 -32.90 -61.92 11.08
CA ALA A 2 -31.94 -60.90 11.62
C ALA A 2 -30.85 -60.46 10.63
N VAL A 3 -30.49 -61.34 9.68
CA VAL A 3 -29.38 -61.08 8.73
C VAL A 3 -29.60 -59.84 7.82
N PRO A 4 -30.80 -59.65 7.22
CA PRO A 4 -31.03 -58.45 6.37
C PRO A 4 -31.02 -57.15 7.17
N VAL A 5 -31.46 -57.18 8.44
CA VAL A 5 -31.42 -55.97 9.31
C VAL A 5 -29.99 -55.63 9.68
N LEU A 6 -29.16 -56.60 9.98
CA LEU A 6 -27.74 -56.42 10.30
C LEU A 6 -26.99 -55.84 9.08
N LEU A 7 -27.29 -56.37 7.89
CA LEU A 7 -26.70 -55.85 6.64
C LEU A 7 -27.10 -54.41 6.37
N ALA A 8 -28.37 -54.05 6.58
CA ALA A 8 -28.86 -52.69 6.39
C ALA A 8 -28.20 -51.70 7.36
N VAL A 9 -28.00 -52.08 8.62
CA VAL A 9 -27.29 -51.26 9.62
C VAL A 9 -25.83 -51.08 9.22
N LEU A 10 -25.16 -52.13 8.75
CA LEU A 10 -23.78 -52.03 8.29
C LEU A 10 -23.62 -51.09 7.11
N ILE A 11 -24.52 -51.18 6.12
CA ILE A 11 -24.52 -50.27 4.96
C ILE A 11 -24.75 -48.82 5.41
N LEU A 12 -25.64 -48.56 6.35
CA LEU A 12 -25.92 -47.24 6.88
C LEU A 12 -24.67 -46.63 7.54
N ILE A 13 -23.96 -47.44 8.35
CA ILE A 13 -22.71 -47.00 9.01
C ILE A 13 -21.64 -46.63 7.97
N VAL A 14 -21.49 -47.42 6.91
CA VAL A 14 -20.54 -47.16 5.83
C VAL A 14 -20.88 -45.85 5.09
N ILE A 15 -22.16 -45.63 4.79
CA ILE A 15 -22.65 -44.43 4.14
C ILE A 15 -22.37 -43.17 5.00
N LEU A 16 -22.69 -43.23 6.30
CA LEU A 16 -22.42 -42.15 7.25
C LEU A 16 -20.91 -41.87 7.37
N GLY A 17 -20.07 -42.89 7.38
CA GLY A 17 -18.63 -42.78 7.38
C GLY A 17 -18.11 -42.09 6.09
N LEU A 18 -18.64 -42.46 4.93
CA LEU A 18 -18.30 -41.85 3.65
C LEU A 18 -18.69 -40.35 3.60
N ILE A 19 -19.91 -40.04 4.08
CA ILE A 19 -20.37 -38.66 4.15
C ILE A 19 -19.45 -37.83 5.04
N ALA A 20 -19.04 -38.33 6.20
CA ALA A 20 -18.16 -37.62 7.11
C ALA A 20 -16.76 -37.38 6.51
N VAL A 21 -16.23 -38.36 5.75
CA VAL A 21 -14.94 -38.18 5.04
C VAL A 21 -15.06 -37.16 3.91
N VAL A 22 -16.13 -37.28 3.10
CA VAL A 22 -16.38 -36.34 1.98
C VAL A 22 -16.55 -34.91 2.51
N SER A 23 -17.31 -34.72 3.61
CA SER A 23 -17.50 -33.42 4.22
C SER A 23 -16.20 -32.79 4.64
N ARG A 24 -15.31 -33.57 5.30
CA ARG A 24 -13.97 -33.07 5.70
C ARG A 24 -13.06 -32.73 4.52
N VAL A 25 -13.15 -33.49 3.43
CA VAL A 25 -12.38 -33.21 2.21
C VAL A 25 -12.92 -31.96 1.55
N VAL A 26 -14.27 -31.85 1.45
CA VAL A 26 -14.93 -30.67 0.85
C VAL A 26 -14.61 -29.41 1.65
N GLU A 27 -14.72 -29.44 2.98
CA GLU A 27 -14.32 -28.29 3.83
C GLU A 27 -12.86 -27.87 3.65
N ARG A 28 -11.98 -28.80 3.29
CA ARG A 28 -10.56 -28.53 3.07
C ARG A 28 -10.24 -27.98 1.68
N TYR A 29 -11.10 -28.20 0.69
CA TYR A 29 -10.90 -27.82 -0.69
C TYR A 29 -11.90 -26.79 -1.22
N ILE A 30 -12.98 -26.51 -0.50
CA ILE A 30 -13.81 -25.35 -0.82
C ILE A 30 -13.09 -24.14 -0.22
N PRO A 31 -12.65 -23.18 -1.04
CA PRO A 31 -12.20 -21.92 -0.50
C PRO A 31 -13.34 -21.36 0.35
N SER A 32 -13.05 -20.98 1.58
CA SER A 32 -14.02 -20.29 2.42
C SER A 32 -14.58 -19.13 1.60
N ASN A 33 -15.90 -19.09 1.44
CA ASN A 33 -16.59 -17.97 0.79
C ASN A 33 -16.66 -16.76 1.75
N GLU A 34 -15.76 -16.70 2.72
CA GLU A 34 -15.47 -15.52 3.50
C GLU A 34 -14.71 -14.57 2.57
N TRP A 35 -15.46 -13.70 1.95
CA TRP A 35 -14.91 -12.55 1.26
C TRP A 35 -14.19 -11.72 2.32
N MET A 36 -12.87 -11.84 2.36
CA MET A 36 -12.07 -10.90 3.13
C MET A 36 -12.37 -9.51 2.59
N ASP A 37 -12.74 -8.58 3.46
CA ASP A 37 -12.91 -7.19 3.06
C ASP A 37 -11.60 -6.74 2.41
N SER A 38 -11.70 -6.12 1.25
CA SER A 38 -10.53 -5.63 0.53
C SER A 38 -9.70 -4.68 1.37
N SER A 39 -10.32 -3.89 2.24
CA SER A 39 -9.64 -3.00 3.19
C SER A 39 -8.81 -3.78 4.21
N GLU A 40 -9.30 -4.93 4.68
CA GLU A 40 -8.57 -5.82 5.59
C GLU A 40 -7.35 -6.45 4.88
N TYR A 41 -7.51 -6.91 3.64
CA TYR A 41 -6.41 -7.45 2.84
C TYR A 41 -5.27 -6.43 2.67
N PHE A 42 -5.61 -5.18 2.38
CA PHE A 42 -4.64 -4.11 2.20
C PHE A 42 -4.20 -3.46 3.53
N GLY A 43 -4.75 -3.89 4.67
CA GLY A 43 -4.41 -3.38 6.00
C GLY A 43 -4.75 -1.92 6.21
N ILE A 44 -5.83 -1.43 5.57
CA ILE A 44 -6.34 -0.07 5.73
C ILE A 44 -7.23 -0.05 6.98
N GLN A 45 -6.84 0.75 7.97
CA GLN A 45 -7.51 0.79 9.28
C GLN A 45 -8.19 2.13 9.56
N GLN A 46 -7.83 3.17 8.82
CA GLN A 46 -8.32 4.53 9.06
C GLN A 46 -8.73 5.18 7.73
N GLU A 47 -9.68 6.08 7.80
CA GLU A 47 -10.08 6.90 6.67
C GLU A 47 -8.90 7.76 6.17
N GLY A 48 -8.75 7.84 4.85
CA GLY A 48 -7.64 8.55 4.22
C GLY A 48 -6.34 7.76 4.12
N GLN A 49 -6.22 6.59 4.76
CA GLN A 49 -5.07 5.70 4.51
C GLN A 49 -5.15 5.10 3.12
N MET A 50 -4.00 4.97 2.49
CA MET A 50 -3.83 4.30 1.20
C MET A 50 -2.85 3.13 1.32
N ALA A 51 -3.15 2.01 0.70
CA ALA A 51 -2.17 0.95 0.55
C ALA A 51 -1.08 1.37 -0.44
N LEU A 52 0.18 1.05 -0.13
CA LEU A 52 1.32 1.29 -1.01
C LEU A 52 1.75 -0.03 -1.63
N ILE A 53 1.75 -0.09 -2.95
CA ILE A 53 2.20 -1.25 -3.73
C ILE A 53 3.38 -0.80 -4.58
N LEU A 54 4.53 -1.41 -4.38
CA LEU A 54 5.73 -1.13 -5.12
C LEU A 54 6.10 -2.36 -5.96
N GLN A 55 6.03 -2.26 -7.28
CA GLN A 55 6.35 -3.36 -8.20
C GLN A 55 5.71 -4.70 -7.77
N ASP A 56 4.41 -4.74 -7.62
CA ASP A 56 3.62 -5.92 -7.18
C ASP A 56 3.82 -6.34 -5.72
N GLN A 57 4.60 -5.62 -4.92
CA GLN A 57 4.78 -5.88 -3.50
C GLN A 57 3.96 -4.90 -2.66
N LEU A 58 3.05 -5.42 -1.84
CA LEU A 58 2.33 -4.64 -0.83
C LEU A 58 3.28 -4.30 0.33
N LEU A 59 3.43 -3.01 0.61
CA LEU A 59 4.24 -2.51 1.72
C LEU A 59 3.45 -2.45 3.03
N GLU A 60 4.15 -2.58 4.15
CA GLU A 60 3.55 -2.43 5.48
C GLU A 60 3.15 -0.98 5.77
N GLN A 61 4.01 -0.03 5.37
CA GLN A 61 3.76 1.39 5.51
C GLN A 61 2.58 1.80 4.61
N LYS A 62 1.79 2.75 5.10
CA LYS A 62 0.63 3.28 4.39
C LYS A 62 0.91 4.67 3.84
N GLY A 63 0.31 4.98 2.71
CA GLY A 63 0.19 6.33 2.20
C GLY A 63 -1.01 7.05 2.80
N LEU A 64 -1.21 8.27 2.36
CA LEU A 64 -2.30 9.15 2.79
C LEU A 64 -2.98 9.77 1.57
N LEU A 65 -4.30 9.77 1.55
CA LEU A 65 -5.10 10.59 0.64
C LEU A 65 -5.63 11.80 1.40
N ALA A 66 -5.18 12.98 1.06
CA ALA A 66 -5.62 14.22 1.68
C ALA A 66 -5.90 15.30 0.64
N ASP A 67 -7.07 15.93 0.72
CA ASP A 67 -7.54 16.94 -0.23
C ASP A 67 -7.48 16.46 -1.71
N GLY A 68 -7.69 15.17 -1.94
CA GLY A 68 -7.61 14.56 -3.27
C GLY A 68 -6.18 14.32 -3.80
N VAL A 69 -5.17 14.61 -2.99
CA VAL A 69 -3.76 14.40 -3.33
C VAL A 69 -3.25 13.12 -2.66
N PRO A 70 -2.63 12.19 -3.41
CA PRO A 70 -2.00 11.01 -2.85
C PRO A 70 -0.61 11.35 -2.31
N TYR A 71 -0.35 10.89 -1.09
CA TYR A 71 0.93 11.07 -0.40
C TYR A 71 1.57 9.72 -0.09
N LEU A 72 2.87 9.68 -0.26
CA LEU A 72 3.71 8.54 0.11
C LEU A 72 4.27 8.75 1.51
N ASN A 73 4.40 7.68 2.28
CA ASN A 73 5.14 7.70 3.53
C ASN A 73 6.60 8.07 3.25
N MET A 74 7.16 8.97 4.03
CA MET A 74 8.51 9.49 3.82
C MET A 74 9.59 8.40 3.95
N ASP A 75 9.39 7.43 4.86
CA ASP A 75 10.31 6.31 5.04
C ASP A 75 10.34 5.44 3.77
N VAL A 76 9.17 5.21 3.14
CA VAL A 76 9.09 4.48 1.87
C VAL A 76 9.86 5.20 0.76
N VAL A 77 9.74 6.53 0.70
CA VAL A 77 10.44 7.31 -0.32
C VAL A 77 11.96 7.22 -0.14
N SER A 78 12.46 7.39 1.08
CA SER A 78 13.89 7.37 1.36
C SER A 78 14.50 5.96 1.26
N GLU A 79 13.75 4.93 1.66
CA GLU A 79 14.25 3.55 1.67
C GLU A 79 14.18 2.86 0.30
N TYR A 80 13.07 3.07 -0.43
CA TYR A 80 12.80 2.29 -1.65
C TYR A 80 12.88 3.10 -2.95
N LEU A 81 12.66 4.41 -2.90
CA LEU A 81 12.57 5.22 -4.12
C LEU A 81 13.82 6.05 -4.36
N ASN A 82 14.22 6.85 -3.39
CA ASN A 82 15.39 7.71 -3.52
C ASN A 82 15.91 8.15 -2.14
N ASP A 83 17.07 7.68 -1.76
CA ASP A 83 17.77 7.97 -0.49
C ASP A 83 18.25 9.42 -0.33
N ARG A 84 18.15 10.22 -1.39
CA ARG A 84 18.47 11.66 -1.34
C ARG A 84 17.35 12.51 -0.74
N PHE A 85 16.18 11.94 -0.53
CA PHE A 85 15.12 12.57 0.24
C PHE A 85 15.38 12.36 1.72
N TYR A 86 15.56 13.47 2.43
CA TYR A 86 15.82 13.48 3.86
C TYR A 86 14.72 14.24 4.60
N TRP A 87 14.20 13.66 5.68
CA TRP A 87 13.24 14.29 6.58
C TRP A 87 13.94 14.84 7.82
N ASP A 88 13.87 16.16 8.02
CA ASP A 88 14.27 16.82 9.26
C ASP A 88 13.03 17.02 10.15
N SER A 89 12.87 16.16 11.14
CA SER A 89 11.74 16.22 12.07
C SER A 89 11.80 17.43 13.01
N GLY A 90 12.98 18.00 13.24
CA GLY A 90 13.15 19.17 14.09
C GLY A 90 12.68 20.48 13.44
N GLN A 91 12.73 20.55 12.13
CA GLN A 91 12.28 21.68 11.34
C GLN A 91 11.01 21.39 10.53
N GLU A 92 10.49 20.17 10.60
CA GLU A 92 9.39 19.68 9.77
C GLU A 92 9.61 19.98 8.28
N LEU A 93 10.77 19.59 7.79
CA LEU A 93 11.29 19.96 6.48
C LEU A 93 11.79 18.74 5.73
N VAL A 94 11.33 18.55 4.48
CA VAL A 94 11.96 17.64 3.52
C VAL A 94 13.05 18.37 2.77
N ILE A 95 14.23 17.74 2.72
CA ILE A 95 15.37 18.19 1.95
C ILE A 95 15.67 17.14 0.87
N TYR A 96 15.74 17.57 -0.36
CA TYR A 96 16.20 16.74 -1.48
C TYR A 96 17.41 17.38 -2.14
N THR A 97 18.50 16.62 -2.25
CA THR A 97 19.76 17.11 -2.79
C THR A 97 20.04 16.52 -4.16
N THR A 98 20.22 17.39 -5.15
CA THR A 98 20.73 17.05 -6.47
C THR A 98 22.20 17.51 -6.60
N PRO A 99 22.94 17.10 -7.65
CA PRO A 99 24.30 17.59 -7.86
C PRO A 99 24.39 19.12 -7.97
N ASP A 100 23.34 19.77 -8.47
CA ASP A 100 23.37 21.20 -8.81
C ASP A 100 22.47 22.06 -7.90
N SER A 101 21.66 21.43 -7.03
CA SER A 101 20.61 22.15 -6.30
C SER A 101 20.22 21.44 -5.02
N VAL A 102 19.70 22.20 -4.07
CA VAL A 102 19.02 21.71 -2.88
C VAL A 102 17.58 22.18 -2.91
N ILE A 103 16.66 21.24 -2.76
CA ILE A 103 15.23 21.50 -2.71
C ILE A 103 14.78 21.36 -1.27
N LYS A 104 13.99 22.33 -0.79
CA LYS A 104 13.48 22.35 0.58
C LYS A 104 11.99 22.60 0.56
N ALA A 105 11.21 21.72 1.20
CA ALA A 105 9.76 21.83 1.33
C ALA A 105 9.34 21.66 2.79
N TYR A 106 8.76 22.71 3.36
CA TYR A 106 8.25 22.70 4.74
C TYR A 106 6.88 22.02 4.80
N ALA A 107 6.65 21.29 5.86
CA ALA A 107 5.35 20.68 6.08
C ALA A 107 4.23 21.72 6.17
N GLY A 108 3.12 21.47 5.49
CA GLY A 108 1.95 22.35 5.47
C GLY A 108 2.04 23.55 4.53
N ALA A 109 3.19 23.81 3.90
CA ALA A 109 3.36 24.91 2.96
C ALA A 109 3.21 24.43 1.50
N GLN A 110 2.58 25.24 0.65
CA GLN A 110 2.55 25.02 -0.80
C GLN A 110 3.84 25.53 -1.47
N GLU A 111 4.52 26.47 -0.81
CA GLU A 111 5.78 27.01 -1.29
C GLU A 111 6.95 26.09 -0.90
N TYR A 112 7.87 25.92 -1.83
CA TYR A 112 9.13 25.22 -1.62
C TYR A 112 10.26 25.96 -2.35
N THR A 113 11.50 25.69 -1.96
CA THR A 113 12.64 26.35 -2.59
C THR A 113 13.45 25.36 -3.43
N VAL A 114 13.90 25.81 -4.58
CA VAL A 114 14.84 25.11 -5.45
C VAL A 114 16.06 26.00 -5.57
N ALA A 115 17.19 25.60 -5.01
CA ALA A 115 18.32 26.48 -4.75
C ALA A 115 17.87 27.74 -3.97
N ASP A 116 18.01 28.91 -4.56
CA ASP A 116 17.61 30.20 -3.96
C ASP A 116 16.27 30.74 -4.50
N SER A 117 15.55 29.95 -5.31
CA SER A 117 14.30 30.37 -5.94
C SER A 117 13.11 29.71 -5.24
N THR A 118 12.12 30.53 -4.86
CA THR A 118 10.85 30.04 -4.34
C THR A 118 9.94 29.62 -5.47
N GLN A 119 9.32 28.47 -5.32
CA GLN A 119 8.30 27.92 -6.22
C GLN A 119 7.03 27.60 -5.44
N THR A 120 5.90 27.55 -6.13
CA THR A 120 4.62 27.23 -5.53
C THR A 120 3.99 26.04 -6.28
N ALA A 121 3.55 25.03 -5.54
CA ALA A 121 2.80 23.92 -6.07
C ALA A 121 1.29 24.17 -5.92
N ASP A 122 0.49 23.49 -6.74
CA ASP A 122 -0.99 23.52 -6.65
C ASP A 122 -1.50 22.67 -5.46
N TYR A 123 -0.61 22.03 -4.74
CA TYR A 123 -0.87 21.16 -3.60
C TYR A 123 0.18 21.42 -2.52
N VAL A 124 -0.04 20.89 -1.32
CA VAL A 124 0.95 20.92 -0.23
C VAL A 124 1.96 19.78 -0.44
N PRO A 125 3.25 20.04 -0.76
CA PRO A 125 4.23 18.98 -1.05
C PRO A 125 4.48 18.03 0.12
N VAL A 126 4.49 18.53 1.36
CA VAL A 126 4.82 17.76 2.56
C VAL A 126 3.75 17.97 3.62
N ARG A 127 3.31 16.88 4.25
CA ARG A 127 2.37 16.88 5.36
C ARG A 127 2.90 16.02 6.51
N VAL A 128 2.52 16.37 7.71
CA VAL A 128 2.69 15.55 8.91
C VAL A 128 1.31 15.20 9.45
N GLN A 129 1.07 13.92 9.66
CA GLN A 129 -0.15 13.43 10.29
C GLN A 129 0.21 12.34 11.28
N ASP A 130 -0.30 12.43 12.51
CA ASP A 130 -0.04 11.49 13.61
C ASP A 130 1.45 11.21 13.85
N GLY A 131 2.29 12.24 13.67
CA GLY A 131 3.75 12.16 13.84
C GLY A 131 4.49 11.52 12.66
N THR A 132 3.79 11.11 11.61
CA THR A 132 4.38 10.55 10.39
C THR A 132 4.47 11.62 9.30
N ALA A 133 5.60 11.70 8.64
CA ALA A 133 5.81 12.59 7.51
C ALA A 133 5.37 11.91 6.19
N TYR A 134 4.66 12.66 5.38
CA TYR A 134 4.16 12.25 4.07
C TYR A 134 4.57 13.28 3.02
N ILE A 135 4.91 12.80 1.85
CA ILE A 135 5.31 13.63 0.71
C ILE A 135 4.40 13.31 -0.48
N ALA A 136 3.92 14.33 -1.18
CA ALA A 136 3.03 14.15 -2.32
C ALA A 136 3.69 13.28 -3.41
N ALA A 137 2.97 12.29 -3.92
CA ALA A 137 3.48 11.37 -4.93
C ALA A 137 3.93 12.11 -6.20
N GLU A 138 3.20 13.15 -6.59
CA GLU A 138 3.57 14.00 -7.73
C GLU A 138 4.89 14.76 -7.50
N PHE A 139 5.12 15.22 -6.27
CA PHE A 139 6.38 15.89 -5.92
C PHE A 139 7.57 14.92 -6.00
N VAL A 140 7.41 13.69 -5.51
CA VAL A 140 8.45 12.65 -5.63
C VAL A 140 8.70 12.30 -7.08
N LYS A 141 7.65 12.16 -7.90
CA LYS A 141 7.73 11.86 -9.32
C LYS A 141 8.55 12.88 -10.12
N GLN A 142 8.53 14.16 -9.72
CA GLN A 142 9.34 15.21 -10.39
C GLN A 142 10.84 14.96 -10.27
N TYR A 143 11.29 14.30 -9.19
CA TYR A 143 12.70 14.14 -8.85
C TYR A 143 13.18 12.68 -8.84
N THR A 144 12.31 11.75 -9.18
CA THR A 144 12.64 10.31 -9.24
C THR A 144 12.14 9.71 -10.55
N ALA A 145 12.80 8.64 -10.99
CA ALA A 145 12.34 7.87 -12.14
C ALA A 145 11.22 6.91 -11.75
N MET A 146 10.13 7.45 -11.22
CA MET A 146 8.94 6.65 -10.88
C MET A 146 7.69 7.15 -11.60
N ASP A 147 6.74 6.26 -11.77
CA ASP A 147 5.34 6.55 -12.08
C ASP A 147 4.44 5.93 -11.02
N TYR A 148 3.23 6.44 -10.90
CA TYR A 148 2.24 5.89 -10.00
C TYR A 148 0.84 5.96 -10.58
N GLU A 149 0.01 5.02 -10.15
CA GLU A 149 -1.43 4.99 -10.43
C GLU A 149 -2.20 4.90 -9.12
N VAL A 150 -3.32 5.61 -9.05
CA VAL A 150 -4.21 5.61 -7.88
C VAL A 150 -5.46 4.82 -8.22
N PHE A 151 -5.82 3.91 -7.35
CA PHE A 151 -7.04 3.10 -7.43
C PHE A 151 -7.89 3.34 -6.18
N GLN A 152 -9.18 3.17 -6.33
CA GLN A 152 -10.17 3.24 -5.26
C GLN A 152 -10.73 1.85 -4.95
N ASP A 153 -11.46 1.74 -3.85
CA ASP A 153 -12.14 0.52 -3.40
C ASP A 153 -11.22 -0.71 -3.22
N PRO A 154 -10.28 -0.66 -2.29
CA PRO A 154 -9.86 0.40 -1.39
C PRO A 154 -8.81 1.32 -2.01
N ASP A 155 -8.62 2.49 -1.38
CA ASP A 155 -7.62 3.46 -1.82
C ASP A 155 -6.21 2.85 -1.78
N ARG A 156 -5.53 2.88 -2.92
CA ARG A 156 -4.18 2.36 -3.06
C ARG A 156 -3.40 3.10 -4.13
N ILE A 157 -2.09 3.16 -3.93
CA ILE A 157 -1.13 3.69 -4.91
C ILE A 157 -0.27 2.53 -5.38
N VAL A 158 -0.22 2.32 -6.68
CA VAL A 158 0.71 1.39 -7.34
C VAL A 158 1.86 2.20 -7.92
N ILE A 159 3.06 1.93 -7.43
CA ILE A 159 4.29 2.63 -7.81
C ILE A 159 5.11 1.72 -8.71
N THR A 160 5.54 2.25 -9.84
CA THR A 160 6.41 1.57 -10.81
C THR A 160 7.66 2.40 -11.09
N TYR A 161 8.78 1.73 -11.30
CA TYR A 161 9.99 2.40 -11.78
C TYR A 161 9.95 2.53 -13.30
N ARG A 162 10.35 3.69 -13.82
CA ARG A 162 10.63 3.86 -15.23
C ARG A 162 12.02 3.29 -15.54
N TYR A 163 12.06 2.05 -15.99
CA TYR A 163 13.29 1.44 -16.49
C TYR A 163 13.59 2.01 -17.88
N GLY A 164 14.68 2.75 -18.04
CA GLY A 164 15.18 3.17 -19.35
C GLY A 164 15.72 4.60 -19.45
N GLU A 165 15.47 5.48 -18.51
CA GLU A 165 16.11 6.80 -18.47
C GLU A 165 17.28 6.82 -17.50
N VAL A 166 18.32 6.07 -17.85
CA VAL A 166 19.66 6.42 -17.36
C VAL A 166 20.09 7.63 -18.19
N THR A 167 19.77 8.82 -17.68
CA THR A 167 20.40 10.05 -18.19
C THR A 167 21.90 9.91 -17.97
N ARG A 168 22.61 9.74 -19.09
CA ARG A 168 24.07 9.81 -19.16
C ARG A 168 24.56 11.22 -18.84
#